data_3ffada5d29f83215be40521e26e5b847
#
_entry.id   3ffada5d29f83215be40521e26e5b847
#
_cell.length_a   1.000
_cell.length_b   1.000
_cell.length_c   1.000
_cell.angle_alpha   90.00
_cell.angle_beta   90.00
_cell.angle_gamma   90.00
#
_symmetry.space_group_name_H-M   'P 1'
#
loop_
_entity.id
_entity.type
_entity.pdbx_description
1 polymer ?
#
loop_
_entity_poly.entity_id
_entity_poly.type
_entity_poly.pdbx_seq_one_letter_code
_entity_poly.pdbx_strand_id
1 'polypeptide(L)'
;MMLLLSCLFTPIIWESSDSTFRNERLAPVKILFVNKFLYSRGGAETYFLKIGEELTRRGHEVEYFGMYDEKNTVGNALHLATTNMDFHNAGPEKLLYPFRILYSFEAKRKLKQVIGQFQPDLIHFNNINFQLTPSVICAGAECGVPMVQTVHDVQMLCPNHMMMEFNSKKLCEACMGKKSKWPCVKKRCIHGSLPKSLIGAVEGTLYECNHVYDKIDRFICPSAFLEKKLLTVPRFRGKTVMLHNFLSRVAAAAPAEKGDYVLYFGRLSEEKGIDRILEACKLLPDIPFVIAGSGPMEDLCKNCTLPNVKYVGFQTGKALEDLVAGALFTLHLSIWYENCPLALLESQSLGTPVLCNRIGGIPELVEEGRTGILNDTFTPAAYAEKIRALYADKPLLAEMSAHCIQKKDRMMTLERYCDQLLALYGDVVKNA
;
A
#
# COMPACT_ATOMS: atom_id res chain seq x y z
N MET A 1 -43.76 24.20 1.42
CA MET A 1 -42.92 24.60 2.55
C MET A 1 -42.22 23.32 3.03
N MET A 2 -41.17 22.92 2.30
CA MET A 2 -40.35 21.73 2.59
C MET A 2 -38.96 22.22 3.05
N LEU A 3 -38.67 22.07 4.33
CA LEU A 3 -37.38 22.34 4.92
C LEU A 3 -36.42 21.20 4.57
N LEU A 4 -35.42 21.46 3.73
CA LEU A 4 -34.26 20.61 3.45
C LEU A 4 -33.29 20.72 4.63
N LEU A 5 -33.20 19.68 5.44
CA LEU A 5 -32.13 19.47 6.39
C LEU A 5 -30.90 18.96 5.64
N SER A 6 -29.99 19.86 5.30
CA SER A 6 -28.64 19.53 4.84
C SER A 6 -27.77 19.18 6.06
N CYS A 7 -27.62 17.89 6.35
CA CYS A 7 -26.55 17.43 7.24
C CYS A 7 -25.20 17.64 6.55
N LEU A 8 -24.51 18.71 6.91
CA LEU A 8 -23.12 18.95 6.60
C LEU A 8 -22.25 17.97 7.40
N PHE A 9 -21.83 16.86 6.76
CA PHE A 9 -20.71 16.06 7.24
C PHE A 9 -19.42 16.75 6.83
N THR A 10 -18.84 17.51 7.73
CA THR A 10 -17.44 17.96 7.61
C THR A 10 -16.54 16.75 7.89
N PRO A 11 -15.64 16.35 6.96
CA PRO A 11 -14.58 15.43 7.29
C PRO A 11 -13.69 16.09 8.34
N ILE A 12 -13.36 15.36 9.41
CA ILE A 12 -12.35 15.79 10.37
C ILE A 12 -11.01 15.70 9.67
N ILE A 13 -10.66 16.76 8.96
CA ILE A 13 -9.28 16.98 8.51
C ILE A 13 -8.56 17.50 9.74
N TRP A 14 -7.65 16.70 10.29
CA TRP A 14 -6.70 17.17 11.28
C TRP A 14 -5.71 18.14 10.61
N GLU A 15 -6.16 19.35 10.30
CA GLU A 15 -5.26 20.47 10.10
C GLU A 15 -4.73 20.89 11.47
N SER A 16 -3.57 20.41 11.84
CA SER A 16 -2.85 20.90 13.01
C SER A 16 -2.22 22.26 12.71
N SER A 17 -3.03 23.31 12.79
CA SER A 17 -2.52 24.65 13.04
C SER A 17 -2.43 24.85 14.56
N ASP A 18 -1.47 24.19 15.20
CA ASP A 18 -0.94 24.68 16.47
C ASP A 18 0.39 23.99 16.80
N SER A 19 1.42 24.80 16.87
CA SER A 19 2.80 24.45 17.20
C SER A 19 3.01 24.25 18.72
N THR A 20 2.02 23.73 19.43
CA THR A 20 2.08 23.51 20.89
C THR A 20 1.94 22.03 21.30
N PHE A 21 2.26 21.08 20.43
CA PHE A 21 2.54 19.73 20.94
C PHE A 21 3.85 19.77 21.72
N ARG A 22 3.74 20.07 23.02
CA ARG A 22 4.81 19.87 23.97
C ARG A 22 5.29 18.42 23.84
N ASN A 23 6.60 18.27 23.72
CA ASN A 23 7.37 17.04 23.85
C ASN A 23 7.18 16.40 25.26
N GLU A 24 5.97 16.01 25.60
CA GLU A 24 5.77 15.04 26.66
C GLU A 24 6.25 13.71 26.08
N ARG A 25 7.41 13.27 26.51
CA ARG A 25 7.91 11.92 26.20
C ARG A 25 6.82 10.96 26.69
N LEU A 26 6.04 10.43 25.74
CA LEU A 26 5.13 9.33 26.06
C LEU A 26 5.96 8.24 26.76
N ALA A 27 5.42 7.66 27.83
CA ALA A 27 6.05 6.50 28.46
C ALA A 27 6.34 5.43 27.37
N PRO A 28 7.41 4.65 27.53
CA PRO A 28 7.70 3.57 26.61
C PRO A 28 6.46 2.69 26.41
N VAL A 29 6.08 2.45 25.17
CA VAL A 29 4.93 1.61 24.79
C VAL A 29 5.47 0.32 24.19
N LYS A 30 4.87 -0.82 24.55
CA LYS A 30 5.18 -2.14 24.01
C LYS A 30 4.27 -2.42 22.81
N ILE A 31 4.84 -2.52 21.62
CA ILE A 31 4.11 -2.65 20.38
C ILE A 31 4.46 -3.97 19.71
N LEU A 32 3.45 -4.80 19.45
CA LEU A 32 3.61 -6.04 18.70
C LEU A 32 3.13 -5.85 17.25
N PHE A 33 4.08 -5.77 16.31
CA PHE A 33 3.76 -5.76 14.89
C PHE A 33 3.47 -7.17 14.37
N VAL A 34 2.39 -7.31 13.62
CA VAL A 34 2.01 -8.58 13.01
C VAL A 34 1.89 -8.41 11.49
N ASN A 35 2.76 -9.08 10.74
CA ASN A 35 2.77 -9.09 9.28
C ASN A 35 3.25 -10.45 8.76
N LYS A 36 2.75 -10.90 7.62
CA LYS A 36 3.12 -12.21 7.06
C LYS A 36 4.59 -12.36 6.72
N PHE A 37 5.25 -11.33 6.18
CA PHE A 37 6.68 -11.30 5.86
C PHE A 37 7.41 -10.33 6.77
N LEU A 38 8.51 -10.76 7.37
CA LEU A 38 9.31 -9.97 8.29
C LEU A 38 10.63 -9.48 7.67
N TYR A 39 10.61 -9.24 6.37
CA TYR A 39 11.71 -8.67 5.58
C TYR A 39 11.17 -7.77 4.48
N SER A 40 11.99 -6.88 3.94
CA SER A 40 11.59 -5.96 2.88
C SER A 40 11.36 -6.68 1.56
N ARG A 41 10.08 -6.87 1.19
CA ARG A 41 9.62 -7.51 -0.05
C ARG A 41 8.90 -6.54 -0.97
N GLY A 42 8.27 -5.54 -0.39
CA GLY A 42 7.48 -4.54 -1.11
C GLY A 42 7.19 -3.33 -0.23
N GLY A 43 6.35 -2.41 -0.71
CA GLY A 43 6.07 -1.16 -0.02
C GLY A 43 5.46 -1.34 1.37
N ALA A 44 4.56 -2.30 1.54
CA ALA A 44 3.93 -2.58 2.83
C ALA A 44 4.92 -3.13 3.88
N GLU A 45 5.84 -4.00 3.46
CA GLU A 45 6.88 -4.52 4.34
C GLU A 45 7.90 -3.44 4.70
N THR A 46 8.35 -2.65 3.73
CA THR A 46 9.23 -1.51 3.98
C THR A 46 8.59 -0.51 4.95
N TYR A 47 7.29 -0.24 4.77
CA TYR A 47 6.51 0.65 5.63
C TYR A 47 6.57 0.23 7.10
N PHE A 48 6.14 -1.00 7.45
CA PHE A 48 6.06 -1.38 8.86
C PHE A 48 7.43 -1.60 9.50
N LEU A 49 8.43 -2.08 8.74
CA LEU A 49 9.82 -2.22 9.24
C LEU A 49 10.42 -0.85 9.58
N LYS A 50 10.22 0.16 8.75
CA LYS A 50 10.70 1.52 9.02
C LYS A 50 10.03 2.17 10.22
N ILE A 51 8.74 1.94 10.39
CA ILE A 51 8.02 2.40 11.60
C ILE A 51 8.60 1.73 12.84
N GLY A 52 8.76 0.42 12.84
CA GLY A 52 9.30 -0.30 13.98
C GLY A 52 10.73 0.12 14.33
N GLU A 53 11.59 0.33 13.32
CA GLU A 53 12.95 0.88 13.50
C GLU A 53 12.90 2.26 14.18
N GLU A 54 12.05 3.17 13.70
CA GLU A 54 11.91 4.52 14.24
C GLU A 54 11.32 4.53 15.66
N LEU A 55 10.31 3.70 15.94
CA LEU A 55 9.73 3.58 17.28
C LEU A 55 10.74 3.02 18.28
N THR A 56 11.54 2.02 17.89
CA THR A 56 12.64 1.50 18.72
C THR A 56 13.69 2.58 18.99
N ARG A 57 14.06 3.37 17.97
CA ARG A 57 14.99 4.50 18.12
C ARG A 57 14.47 5.57 19.10
N ARG A 58 13.14 5.72 19.20
CA ARG A 58 12.47 6.63 20.15
C ARG A 58 12.36 6.06 21.58
N GLY A 59 12.77 4.80 21.80
CA GLY A 59 12.77 4.15 23.11
C GLY A 59 11.50 3.33 23.42
N HIS A 60 10.67 3.03 22.42
CA HIS A 60 9.56 2.07 22.56
C HIS A 60 10.07 0.65 22.40
N GLU A 61 9.38 -0.31 23.04
CA GLU A 61 9.68 -1.73 22.88
C GLU A 61 8.88 -2.29 21.71
N VAL A 62 9.57 -2.91 20.74
CA VAL A 62 8.93 -3.41 19.52
C VAL A 62 9.32 -4.86 19.28
N GLU A 63 8.31 -5.72 19.18
CA GLU A 63 8.47 -7.10 18.70
C GLU A 63 7.64 -7.39 17.47
N TYR A 64 7.95 -8.48 16.79
CA TYR A 64 7.34 -8.82 15.50
C TYR A 64 6.88 -10.27 15.47
N PHE A 65 5.72 -10.52 14.86
CA PHE A 65 5.21 -11.86 14.62
C PHE A 65 4.81 -12.06 13.15
N GLY A 66 5.26 -13.15 12.54
CA GLY A 66 4.99 -13.46 11.13
C GLY A 66 5.29 -14.91 10.77
N MET A 67 5.46 -15.15 9.47
CA MET A 67 5.92 -16.44 8.98
C MET A 67 7.43 -16.59 9.13
N TYR A 68 7.89 -17.84 9.27
CA TYR A 68 9.30 -18.16 9.16
C TYR A 68 9.77 -17.98 7.71
N ASP A 69 10.86 -17.25 7.55
CA ASP A 69 11.62 -17.15 6.30
C ASP A 69 13.08 -16.88 6.67
N GLU A 70 14.02 -17.47 5.95
CA GLU A 70 15.46 -17.24 6.16
C GLU A 70 15.86 -15.76 5.95
N LYS A 71 15.04 -15.00 5.22
CA LYS A 71 15.25 -13.58 4.94
C LYS A 71 14.72 -12.67 6.04
N ASN A 72 14.08 -13.22 7.08
CA ASN A 72 13.53 -12.40 8.15
C ASN A 72 14.63 -11.58 8.84
N THR A 73 14.42 -10.28 8.93
CA THR A 73 15.35 -9.31 9.55
C THR A 73 14.95 -8.92 10.97
N VAL A 74 13.72 -9.24 11.37
CA VAL A 74 13.14 -8.94 12.69
C VAL A 74 12.32 -10.13 13.20
N GLY A 75 12.01 -10.16 14.50
CA GLY A 75 11.28 -11.26 15.14
C GLY A 75 10.83 -10.91 16.57
N ASN A 76 10.66 -11.93 17.39
CA ASN A 76 10.30 -11.80 18.81
C ASN A 76 11.26 -12.62 19.70
N ALA A 77 11.29 -12.32 20.99
CA ALA A 77 12.20 -12.93 21.95
C ALA A 77 12.05 -14.47 22.07
N LEU A 78 10.85 -15.00 21.77
CA LEU A 78 10.61 -16.46 21.75
C LEU A 78 11.05 -17.13 20.43
N HIS A 79 11.51 -16.39 19.43
CA HIS A 79 11.80 -16.88 18.08
C HIS A 79 10.63 -17.65 17.44
N LEU A 80 9.39 -17.33 17.82
CA LEU A 80 8.19 -17.97 17.29
C LEU A 80 7.75 -17.32 15.99
N ALA A 81 7.58 -18.15 14.97
CA ALA A 81 7.00 -17.80 13.68
C ALA A 81 6.12 -18.94 13.19
N THR A 82 5.16 -18.67 12.30
CA THR A 82 4.36 -19.73 11.69
C THR A 82 5.18 -20.47 10.64
N THR A 83 4.75 -21.68 10.30
CA THR A 83 5.31 -22.41 9.16
C THR A 83 5.16 -21.58 7.88
N ASN A 84 6.20 -21.55 7.06
CA ASN A 84 6.16 -20.88 5.76
C ASN A 84 5.13 -21.59 4.85
N MET A 85 4.18 -20.83 4.32
CA MET A 85 3.22 -21.30 3.31
C MET A 85 3.67 -20.80 1.94
N ASP A 86 4.64 -21.53 1.35
CA ASP A 86 5.06 -21.25 -0.03
C ASP A 86 4.10 -21.92 -1.02
N PHE A 87 3.33 -21.11 -1.75
CA PHE A 87 2.40 -21.57 -2.78
C PHE A 87 3.12 -22.06 -4.05
N HIS A 88 4.43 -21.84 -4.19
CA HIS A 88 5.23 -22.23 -5.35
C HIS A 88 5.86 -23.62 -5.19
N ASN A 89 6.14 -24.05 -3.97
CA ASN A 89 6.74 -25.37 -3.71
C ASN A 89 5.73 -26.52 -3.76
N ALA A 90 6.10 -27.61 -4.40
CA ALA A 90 5.23 -28.77 -4.64
C ALA A 90 5.43 -29.88 -3.57
N GLY A 91 4.80 -29.73 -2.41
CA GLY A 91 4.80 -30.77 -1.37
C GLY A 91 3.40 -31.32 -1.07
N PRO A 92 3.27 -32.51 -0.42
CA PRO A 92 1.99 -33.08 -0.01
C PRO A 92 1.21 -32.18 0.97
N GLU A 93 1.88 -31.27 1.65
CA GLU A 93 1.29 -30.28 2.55
C GLU A 93 0.31 -29.32 1.88
N LYS A 94 0.38 -29.17 0.54
CA LYS A 94 -0.56 -28.34 -0.23
C LYS A 94 -2.03 -28.77 -0.10
N LEU A 95 -2.28 -30.04 0.20
CA LEU A 95 -3.63 -30.55 0.44
C LEU A 95 -4.27 -29.92 1.68
N LEU A 96 -3.47 -29.45 2.64
CA LEU A 96 -3.95 -28.78 3.85
C LEU A 96 -4.05 -27.25 3.71
N TYR A 97 -3.47 -26.64 2.66
CA TYR A 97 -3.49 -25.19 2.45
C TYR A 97 -4.90 -24.60 2.38
N PRO A 98 -5.90 -25.20 1.72
CA PRO A 98 -7.26 -24.67 1.74
C PRO A 98 -7.82 -24.46 3.15
N PHE A 99 -7.57 -25.43 4.06
CA PHE A 99 -8.01 -25.34 5.45
C PHE A 99 -7.22 -24.31 6.24
N ARG A 100 -5.90 -24.24 6.04
CA ARG A 100 -5.02 -23.26 6.70
C ARG A 100 -5.32 -21.82 6.26
N ILE A 101 -5.70 -21.61 4.99
CA ILE A 101 -6.13 -20.30 4.46
C ILE A 101 -7.45 -19.86 5.12
N LEU A 102 -8.35 -20.77 5.42
CA LEU A 102 -9.61 -20.45 6.07
C LEU A 102 -9.41 -20.08 7.55
N TYR A 103 -8.52 -20.78 8.27
CA TYR A 103 -8.23 -20.49 9.67
C TYR A 103 -6.91 -21.11 10.12
N SER A 104 -5.98 -20.29 10.59
CA SER A 104 -4.68 -20.78 11.08
C SER A 104 -4.68 -20.94 12.60
N PHE A 105 -4.95 -22.14 13.08
CA PHE A 105 -4.81 -22.49 14.50
C PHE A 105 -3.36 -22.32 14.99
N GLU A 106 -2.38 -22.59 14.12
CA GLU A 106 -0.97 -22.41 14.42
C GLU A 106 -0.64 -20.94 14.70
N ALA A 107 -1.05 -20.04 13.79
CA ALA A 107 -0.79 -18.60 13.94
C ALA A 107 -1.45 -18.06 15.23
N LYS A 108 -2.71 -18.42 15.46
CA LYS A 108 -3.42 -18.03 16.67
C LYS A 108 -2.72 -18.49 17.95
N ARG A 109 -2.33 -19.78 18.03
CA ARG A 109 -1.68 -20.35 19.22
C ARG A 109 -0.32 -19.69 19.49
N LYS A 110 0.53 -19.58 18.44
CA LYS A 110 1.87 -19.00 18.58
C LYS A 110 1.82 -17.53 18.92
N LEU A 111 0.89 -16.75 18.30
CA LEU A 111 0.71 -15.36 18.64
C LEU A 111 0.30 -15.17 20.09
N LYS A 112 -0.60 -16.00 20.64
CA LYS A 112 -0.95 -15.96 22.06
C LYS A 112 0.24 -16.20 22.98
N GLN A 113 1.18 -17.07 22.60
CA GLN A 113 2.41 -17.29 23.35
C GLN A 113 3.31 -16.04 23.35
N VAL A 114 3.45 -15.39 22.17
CA VAL A 114 4.21 -14.13 22.07
C VAL A 114 3.53 -13.01 22.87
N ILE A 115 2.20 -12.88 22.81
CA ILE A 115 1.46 -11.91 23.60
C ILE A 115 1.68 -12.16 25.11
N GLY A 116 1.59 -13.42 25.56
CA GLY A 116 1.79 -13.78 26.97
C GLY A 116 3.21 -13.48 27.48
N GLN A 117 4.23 -13.64 26.66
CA GLN A 117 5.62 -13.35 26.99
C GLN A 117 5.93 -11.85 26.94
N PHE A 118 5.58 -11.19 25.84
CA PHE A 118 5.95 -9.80 25.58
C PHE A 118 5.06 -8.82 26.33
N GLN A 119 3.78 -9.20 26.55
CA GLN A 119 2.74 -8.37 27.17
C GLN A 119 2.64 -6.99 26.49
N PRO A 120 2.30 -6.96 25.19
CA PRO A 120 2.20 -5.72 24.44
C PRO A 120 1.03 -4.86 24.94
N ASP A 121 1.23 -3.54 24.94
CA ASP A 121 0.17 -2.57 25.18
C ASP A 121 -0.78 -2.46 23.99
N LEU A 122 -0.27 -2.80 22.78
CA LEU A 122 -1.02 -2.72 21.54
C LEU A 122 -0.47 -3.68 20.49
N ILE A 123 -1.38 -4.25 19.66
CA ILE A 123 -1.01 -5.03 18.46
C ILE A 123 -1.31 -4.20 17.23
N HIS A 124 -0.31 -4.06 16.33
CA HIS A 124 -0.47 -3.42 15.05
C HIS A 124 -0.39 -4.43 13.90
N PHE A 125 -1.54 -4.73 13.31
CA PHE A 125 -1.65 -5.60 12.14
C PHE A 125 -1.36 -4.86 10.84
N ASN A 126 -0.67 -5.54 9.93
CA ASN A 126 -0.46 -5.12 8.55
C ASN A 126 -1.06 -6.17 7.60
N ASN A 127 -0.27 -6.82 6.75
CA ASN A 127 -0.74 -7.87 5.84
C ASN A 127 -0.77 -9.23 6.55
N ILE A 128 -1.93 -9.64 7.04
CA ILE A 128 -2.12 -10.90 7.77
C ILE A 128 -2.82 -11.99 6.96
N ASN A 129 -3.34 -11.65 5.80
CA ASN A 129 -4.25 -12.48 5.03
C ASN A 129 -3.55 -13.69 4.38
N PHE A 130 -4.32 -14.78 4.19
CA PHE A 130 -3.95 -16.09 3.66
C PHE A 130 -2.98 -16.89 4.55
N GLN A 131 -1.82 -16.35 4.90
CA GLN A 131 -0.79 -17.12 5.61
C GLN A 131 -0.97 -17.11 7.12
N LEU A 132 -1.23 -15.95 7.72
CA LEU A 132 -1.53 -15.82 9.15
C LEU A 132 -3.02 -15.96 9.42
N THR A 133 -3.84 -15.51 8.50
CA THR A 133 -5.31 -15.38 8.55
C THR A 133 -5.81 -14.43 9.65
N PRO A 134 -7.04 -13.93 9.56
CA PRO A 134 -7.65 -13.15 10.66
C PRO A 134 -7.83 -13.92 11.99
N SER A 135 -7.40 -15.18 12.08
CA SER A 135 -7.29 -15.90 13.36
C SER A 135 -6.35 -15.21 14.37
N VAL A 136 -5.38 -14.43 13.88
CA VAL A 136 -4.50 -13.60 14.73
C VAL A 136 -5.23 -12.44 15.39
N ILE A 137 -6.28 -11.89 14.75
CA ILE A 137 -7.17 -10.91 15.36
C ILE A 137 -7.93 -11.54 16.52
N CYS A 138 -8.42 -12.79 16.33
CA CYS A 138 -9.05 -13.53 17.43
C CYS A 138 -8.08 -13.77 18.60
N ALA A 139 -6.79 -14.02 18.32
CA ALA A 139 -5.78 -14.16 19.36
C ALA A 139 -5.62 -12.90 20.21
N GLY A 140 -5.48 -11.74 19.57
CA GLY A 140 -5.38 -10.44 20.25
C GLY A 140 -6.62 -10.15 21.11
N ALA A 141 -7.82 -10.33 20.53
CA ALA A 141 -9.08 -10.12 21.24
C ALA A 141 -9.27 -11.05 22.46
N GLU A 142 -8.87 -12.33 22.35
CA GLU A 142 -8.94 -13.29 23.45
C GLU A 142 -7.92 -13.00 24.55
N CYS A 143 -6.85 -12.26 24.24
CA CYS A 143 -5.88 -11.79 25.23
C CYS A 143 -6.22 -10.40 25.78
N GLY A 144 -7.27 -9.75 25.30
CA GLY A 144 -7.69 -8.41 25.75
C GLY A 144 -6.73 -7.29 25.36
N VAL A 145 -5.93 -7.47 24.30
CA VAL A 145 -4.96 -6.47 23.85
C VAL A 145 -5.61 -5.57 22.80
N PRO A 146 -5.51 -4.23 22.93
CA PRO A 146 -5.97 -3.28 21.93
C PRO A 146 -5.31 -3.51 20.57
N MET A 147 -6.07 -3.27 19.47
CA MET A 147 -5.63 -3.64 18.12
C MET A 147 -5.86 -2.53 17.11
N VAL A 148 -4.83 -2.22 16.34
CA VAL A 148 -4.96 -1.37 15.15
C VAL A 148 -4.53 -2.15 13.90
N GLN A 149 -5.04 -1.75 12.74
CA GLN A 149 -4.65 -2.36 11.46
C GLN A 149 -4.41 -1.29 10.41
N THR A 150 -3.21 -1.29 9.81
CA THR A 150 -2.99 -0.54 8.57
C THR A 150 -3.52 -1.34 7.39
N VAL A 151 -4.41 -0.71 6.62
CA VAL A 151 -5.11 -1.33 5.50
C VAL A 151 -4.31 -1.08 4.22
N HIS A 152 -3.43 -2.02 3.88
CA HIS A 152 -2.62 -1.92 2.65
C HIS A 152 -3.38 -2.35 1.40
N ASP A 153 -4.38 -3.21 1.56
CA ASP A 153 -5.24 -3.69 0.50
C ASP A 153 -6.70 -3.83 0.97
N VAL A 154 -7.59 -4.17 0.05
CA VAL A 154 -9.04 -4.24 0.30
C VAL A 154 -9.54 -5.67 0.55
N GLN A 155 -8.73 -6.58 1.09
CA GLN A 155 -9.12 -7.96 1.28
C GLN A 155 -10.39 -8.13 2.13
N MET A 156 -10.56 -7.33 3.15
CA MET A 156 -11.77 -7.35 3.98
C MET A 156 -13.04 -6.99 3.20
N LEU A 157 -12.93 -6.36 2.03
CA LEU A 157 -14.03 -6.02 1.13
C LEU A 157 -14.11 -6.94 -0.08
N CYS A 158 -12.95 -7.37 -0.60
CA CYS A 158 -12.83 -8.12 -1.85
C CYS A 158 -11.85 -9.30 -1.73
N PRO A 159 -12.28 -10.56 -1.92
CA PRO A 159 -11.44 -11.74 -1.74
C PRO A 159 -10.18 -11.80 -2.62
N ASN A 160 -10.13 -11.11 -3.77
CA ASN A 160 -8.95 -11.05 -4.60
C ASN A 160 -8.04 -9.84 -4.31
N HIS A 161 -8.35 -9.02 -3.32
CA HIS A 161 -7.62 -7.83 -2.83
C HIS A 161 -7.52 -6.66 -3.81
N MET A 162 -7.89 -6.85 -5.08
CA MET A 162 -7.59 -5.90 -6.14
C MET A 162 -8.78 -5.04 -6.55
N MET A 163 -10.01 -5.43 -6.13
CA MET A 163 -11.27 -4.86 -6.66
C MET A 163 -11.25 -4.78 -8.20
N MET A 164 -10.68 -5.83 -8.83
CA MET A 164 -10.58 -5.98 -10.27
C MET A 164 -10.90 -7.42 -10.67
N GLU A 165 -11.59 -7.59 -11.78
CA GLU A 165 -11.84 -8.92 -12.35
C GLU A 165 -10.57 -9.47 -12.99
N PHE A 166 -10.20 -10.71 -12.65
CA PHE A 166 -8.96 -11.31 -13.13
C PHE A 166 -8.91 -11.42 -14.67
N ASN A 167 -10.00 -11.87 -15.29
CA ASN A 167 -10.01 -12.15 -16.73
C ASN A 167 -10.23 -10.90 -17.59
N SER A 168 -11.18 -10.03 -17.22
CA SER A 168 -11.56 -8.84 -18.00
C SER A 168 -10.73 -7.61 -17.69
N LYS A 169 -9.94 -7.65 -16.56
CA LYS A 169 -9.16 -6.51 -16.05
C LYS A 169 -10.00 -5.26 -15.78
N LYS A 170 -11.31 -5.43 -15.59
CA LYS A 170 -12.22 -4.32 -15.23
C LYS A 170 -12.29 -4.17 -13.72
N LEU A 171 -12.37 -2.93 -13.27
CA LEU A 171 -12.62 -2.62 -11.86
C LEU A 171 -13.96 -3.24 -11.43
N CYS A 172 -14.00 -3.79 -10.21
CA CYS A 172 -15.13 -4.55 -9.72
C CYS A 172 -15.34 -4.38 -8.22
N GLU A 173 -16.52 -3.96 -7.83
CA GLU A 173 -16.92 -3.78 -6.43
C GLU A 173 -18.05 -4.74 -6.03
N ALA A 174 -18.27 -5.80 -6.78
CA ALA A 174 -19.44 -6.68 -6.64
C ALA A 174 -19.52 -7.43 -5.28
N CYS A 175 -18.39 -7.60 -4.57
CA CYS A 175 -18.33 -8.25 -3.26
C CYS A 175 -18.38 -7.27 -2.07
N MET A 176 -18.23 -5.97 -2.33
CA MET A 176 -18.15 -4.95 -1.31
C MET A 176 -19.48 -4.82 -0.56
N GLY A 177 -19.43 -4.75 0.78
CA GLY A 177 -20.61 -4.64 1.64
C GLY A 177 -21.53 -5.86 1.67
N LYS A 178 -21.22 -6.94 0.94
CA LYS A 178 -22.04 -8.17 0.94
C LYS A 178 -21.48 -9.20 1.93
N LYS A 179 -22.37 -9.86 2.66
CA LYS A 179 -22.01 -11.00 3.51
C LYS A 179 -21.45 -12.13 2.67
N SER A 180 -22.15 -12.55 1.63
CA SER A 180 -21.69 -13.60 0.71
C SER A 180 -20.76 -13.00 -0.35
N LYS A 181 -19.57 -13.56 -0.49
CA LYS A 181 -18.58 -13.22 -1.52
C LYS A 181 -18.72 -14.04 -2.81
N TRP A 182 -19.94 -14.60 -3.07
CA TRP A 182 -20.24 -15.42 -4.23
C TRP A 182 -19.94 -14.77 -5.61
N PRO A 183 -20.06 -13.44 -5.80
CA PRO A 183 -19.62 -12.81 -7.03
C PRO A 183 -18.16 -13.11 -7.41
N CYS A 184 -17.27 -13.32 -6.44
CA CYS A 184 -15.89 -13.72 -6.68
C CYS A 184 -15.80 -15.09 -7.38
N VAL A 185 -16.64 -16.04 -6.98
CA VAL A 185 -16.70 -17.39 -7.58
C VAL A 185 -17.19 -17.31 -9.03
N LYS A 186 -18.33 -16.62 -9.26
CA LYS A 186 -18.92 -16.45 -10.61
C LYS A 186 -17.93 -15.85 -11.60
N LYS A 187 -17.14 -14.87 -11.16
CA LYS A 187 -16.17 -14.15 -11.99
C LYS A 187 -14.78 -14.80 -12.02
N ARG A 188 -14.58 -15.89 -11.26
CA ARG A 188 -13.28 -16.57 -11.11
C ARG A 188 -12.15 -15.57 -10.77
N CYS A 189 -12.38 -14.70 -9.79
CA CYS A 189 -11.55 -13.54 -9.52
C CYS A 189 -10.13 -13.88 -9.04
N ILE A 190 -9.89 -15.08 -8.46
CA ILE A 190 -8.58 -15.47 -7.94
C ILE A 190 -7.87 -16.33 -8.99
N HIS A 191 -6.92 -15.71 -9.70
CA HIS A 191 -6.11 -16.31 -10.76
C HIS A 191 -6.91 -17.03 -11.87
N GLY A 192 -8.15 -16.59 -12.16
CA GLY A 192 -9.02 -17.26 -13.13
C GLY A 192 -9.54 -18.63 -12.70
N SER A 193 -9.17 -19.10 -11.50
CA SER A 193 -9.41 -20.43 -10.97
C SER A 193 -10.72 -20.51 -10.18
N LEU A 194 -11.61 -21.43 -10.54
CA LEU A 194 -12.85 -21.68 -9.80
C LEU A 194 -12.59 -22.16 -8.37
N PRO A 195 -11.74 -23.18 -8.13
CA PRO A 195 -11.44 -23.66 -6.78
C PRO A 195 -10.82 -22.58 -5.88
N LYS A 196 -9.84 -21.82 -6.38
CA LYS A 196 -9.21 -20.74 -5.61
C LYS A 196 -10.23 -19.64 -5.27
N SER A 197 -11.09 -19.28 -6.23
CA SER A 197 -12.15 -18.28 -6.01
C SER A 197 -13.21 -18.75 -5.04
N LEU A 198 -13.51 -20.06 -5.02
CA LEU A 198 -14.42 -20.64 -4.02
C LEU A 198 -13.82 -20.56 -2.61
N ILE A 199 -12.54 -20.93 -2.44
CA ILE A 199 -11.83 -20.85 -1.16
C ILE A 199 -11.82 -19.40 -0.65
N GLY A 200 -11.43 -18.44 -1.49
CA GLY A 200 -11.44 -17.03 -1.09
C GLY A 200 -12.81 -16.45 -0.80
N ALA A 201 -13.86 -16.92 -1.52
CA ALA A 201 -15.23 -16.51 -1.24
C ALA A 201 -15.75 -17.10 0.09
N VAL A 202 -15.39 -18.35 0.40
CA VAL A 202 -15.72 -19.00 1.69
C VAL A 202 -14.98 -18.29 2.82
N GLU A 203 -13.67 -18.03 2.67
CA GLU A 203 -12.87 -17.28 3.63
C GLU A 203 -13.48 -15.92 3.93
N GLY A 204 -13.70 -15.09 2.91
CA GLY A 204 -14.25 -13.75 3.08
C GLY A 204 -15.67 -13.75 3.66
N THR A 205 -16.48 -14.76 3.33
CA THR A 205 -17.83 -14.92 3.91
C THR A 205 -17.75 -15.34 5.38
N LEU A 206 -16.86 -16.26 5.73
CA LEU A 206 -16.63 -16.72 7.10
C LEU A 206 -16.26 -15.57 8.03
N TYR A 207 -15.27 -14.75 7.64
CA TYR A 207 -14.83 -13.63 8.46
C TYR A 207 -15.85 -12.50 8.52
N GLU A 208 -16.64 -12.32 7.45
CA GLU A 208 -17.75 -11.40 7.43
C GLU A 208 -18.85 -11.82 8.43
N CYS A 209 -19.26 -13.11 8.42
CA CYS A 209 -20.29 -13.64 9.29
C CYS A 209 -19.86 -13.71 10.76
N ASN A 210 -18.58 -13.99 11.03
CA ASN A 210 -18.04 -14.09 12.39
C ASN A 210 -17.62 -12.73 12.98
N HIS A 211 -17.86 -11.63 12.24
CA HIS A 211 -17.55 -10.28 12.70
C HIS A 211 -16.10 -10.10 13.21
N VAL A 212 -15.13 -10.78 12.58
CA VAL A 212 -13.75 -10.82 13.08
C VAL A 212 -13.12 -9.41 13.05
N TYR A 213 -13.35 -8.65 11.98
CA TYR A 213 -12.82 -7.29 11.85
C TYR A 213 -13.46 -6.27 12.79
N ASP A 214 -14.63 -6.60 13.41
CA ASP A 214 -15.26 -5.74 14.42
C ASP A 214 -14.45 -5.66 15.71
N LYS A 215 -13.50 -6.59 15.91
CA LYS A 215 -12.58 -6.66 17.06
C LYS A 215 -11.40 -5.69 16.95
N ILE A 216 -11.15 -5.13 15.77
CA ILE A 216 -10.13 -4.09 15.56
C ILE A 216 -10.67 -2.75 16.06
N ASP A 217 -9.87 -2.03 16.85
CA ASP A 217 -10.25 -0.74 17.43
C ASP A 217 -10.13 0.39 16.42
N ARG A 218 -9.05 0.43 15.63
CA ARG A 218 -8.84 1.44 14.58
C ARG A 218 -8.22 0.85 13.31
N PHE A 219 -8.68 1.36 12.17
CA PHE A 219 -8.14 1.06 10.85
C PHE A 219 -7.43 2.30 10.30
N ILE A 220 -6.14 2.19 10.01
CA ILE A 220 -5.35 3.24 9.38
C ILE A 220 -5.47 3.07 7.87
N CYS A 221 -6.03 4.06 7.20
CA CYS A 221 -6.25 4.08 5.76
C CYS A 221 -5.20 4.99 5.10
N PRO A 222 -4.31 4.47 4.23
CA PRO A 222 -3.30 5.28 3.55
C PRO A 222 -3.85 6.31 2.55
N SER A 223 -5.15 6.33 2.30
CA SER A 223 -5.81 7.31 1.43
C SER A 223 -7.27 7.51 1.83
N ALA A 224 -7.81 8.69 1.55
CA ALA A 224 -9.24 8.98 1.70
C ALA A 224 -10.10 8.12 0.75
N PHE A 225 -9.55 7.74 -0.42
CA PHE A 225 -10.19 6.78 -1.31
C PHE A 225 -10.46 5.45 -0.60
N LEU A 226 -9.45 4.87 0.06
CA LEU A 226 -9.60 3.61 0.76
C LEU A 226 -10.53 3.75 1.97
N GLU A 227 -10.41 4.84 2.72
CA GLU A 227 -11.32 5.14 3.83
C GLU A 227 -12.77 5.18 3.36
N LYS A 228 -13.07 5.90 2.27
CA LYS A 228 -14.41 5.94 1.66
C LYS A 228 -14.90 4.54 1.29
N LYS A 229 -14.03 3.66 0.77
CA LYS A 229 -14.40 2.27 0.46
C LYS A 229 -14.74 1.49 1.73
N LEU A 230 -13.99 1.61 2.81
CA LEU A 230 -14.31 0.97 4.09
C LEU A 230 -15.62 1.51 4.67
N LEU A 231 -15.83 2.81 4.65
CA LEU A 231 -17.03 3.47 5.21
C LEU A 231 -18.34 3.09 4.50
N THR A 232 -18.29 2.45 3.32
CA THR A 232 -19.47 1.85 2.69
C THR A 232 -20.02 0.68 3.49
N VAL A 233 -19.22 0.08 4.36
CA VAL A 233 -19.60 -1.02 5.24
C VAL A 233 -19.78 -0.50 6.66
N PRO A 234 -20.99 -0.59 7.25
CA PRO A 234 -21.33 0.09 8.52
C PRO A 234 -20.38 -0.19 9.68
N ARG A 235 -19.80 -1.40 9.77
CA ARG A 235 -18.89 -1.79 10.86
C ARG A 235 -17.61 -0.95 10.98
N PHE A 236 -17.16 -0.33 9.89
CA PHE A 236 -15.96 0.48 9.87
C PHE A 236 -16.20 1.94 10.27
N ARG A 237 -17.46 2.38 10.36
CA ARG A 237 -17.81 3.75 10.74
C ARG A 237 -17.34 4.05 12.16
N GLY A 238 -16.66 5.20 12.30
CA GLY A 238 -16.07 5.62 13.58
C GLY A 238 -14.80 4.88 13.99
N LYS A 239 -14.31 3.95 13.14
CA LYS A 239 -13.09 3.18 13.40
C LYS A 239 -11.95 3.48 12.42
N THR A 240 -12.20 4.26 11.37
CA THR A 240 -11.18 4.59 10.36
C THR A 240 -10.47 5.89 10.70
N VAL A 241 -9.18 5.96 10.36
CA VAL A 241 -8.35 7.15 10.41
C VAL A 241 -7.55 7.21 9.11
N MET A 242 -7.63 8.32 8.40
CA MET A 242 -6.84 8.53 7.19
C MET A 242 -5.45 9.05 7.57
N LEU A 243 -4.42 8.35 7.12
CA LEU A 243 -3.02 8.72 7.35
C LEU A 243 -2.19 8.30 6.13
N HIS A 244 -1.83 9.27 5.28
CA HIS A 244 -1.03 9.01 4.08
C HIS A 244 0.31 8.36 4.43
N ASN A 245 0.79 7.47 3.55
CA ASN A 245 2.13 6.91 3.68
C ASN A 245 3.20 8.01 3.73
N PHE A 246 4.31 7.68 4.34
CA PHE A 246 5.44 8.59 4.51
C PHE A 246 6.56 8.28 3.52
N LEU A 247 7.39 9.26 3.28
CA LEU A 247 8.70 9.09 2.68
C LEU A 247 9.70 8.61 3.74
N SER A 248 10.28 7.45 3.53
CA SER A 248 11.30 6.90 4.45
C SER A 248 12.59 7.73 4.44
N ARG A 249 12.79 8.51 3.39
CA ARG A 249 13.91 9.44 3.26
C ARG A 249 13.48 10.61 2.38
N VAL A 250 13.53 11.80 2.93
CA VAL A 250 13.38 13.02 2.13
C VAL A 250 14.77 13.35 1.59
N ALA A 251 14.97 13.13 0.29
CA ALA A 251 16.27 13.37 -0.32
C ALA A 251 16.71 14.82 -0.12
N ALA A 252 17.97 15.02 0.30
CA ALA A 252 18.54 16.35 0.50
C ALA A 252 18.92 17.04 -0.84
N ALA A 253 18.74 16.34 -1.96
CA ALA A 253 19.31 16.75 -3.24
C ALA A 253 18.77 18.09 -3.75
N ALA A 254 19.70 18.96 -4.15
CA ALA A 254 19.44 20.03 -5.11
C ALA A 254 18.88 19.43 -6.42
N PRO A 255 18.05 20.17 -7.18
CA PRO A 255 17.55 19.69 -8.45
C PRO A 255 18.72 19.27 -9.33
N ALA A 256 18.77 17.99 -9.69
CA ALA A 256 19.73 17.48 -10.66
C ALA A 256 19.44 18.13 -12.03
N GLU A 257 20.48 18.34 -12.83
CA GLU A 257 20.27 18.68 -14.23
C GLU A 257 19.39 17.62 -14.88
N LYS A 258 18.30 18.05 -15.51
CA LYS A 258 17.34 17.13 -16.14
C LYS A 258 17.94 16.54 -17.41
N GLY A 259 18.00 15.23 -17.47
CA GLY A 259 18.26 14.52 -18.71
C GLY A 259 17.02 14.55 -19.62
N ASP A 260 17.20 14.17 -20.87
CA ASP A 260 16.12 14.19 -21.86
C ASP A 260 15.44 12.80 -21.95
N TYR A 261 14.80 12.35 -20.89
CA TYR A 261 14.09 11.07 -20.85
C TYR A 261 12.87 11.08 -19.93
N VAL A 262 11.93 10.18 -20.23
CA VAL A 262 10.77 9.86 -19.41
C VAL A 262 11.06 8.57 -18.65
N LEU A 263 10.77 8.53 -17.34
CA LEU A 263 11.07 7.38 -16.50
C LEU A 263 9.83 6.65 -16.04
N TYR A 264 9.84 5.31 -16.17
CA TYR A 264 9.02 4.43 -15.34
C TYR A 264 9.91 3.75 -14.30
N PHE A 265 9.50 3.74 -13.03
CA PHE A 265 10.16 2.93 -12.01
C PHE A 265 9.14 2.31 -11.05
N GLY A 266 9.40 1.07 -10.66
CA GLY A 266 8.53 0.30 -9.78
C GLY A 266 8.43 -1.17 -10.18
N ARG A 267 7.43 -1.86 -9.64
CA ARG A 267 7.17 -3.27 -9.96
C ARG A 267 6.73 -3.42 -11.41
N LEU A 268 7.41 -4.30 -12.14
CA LEU A 268 7.07 -4.62 -13.53
C LEU A 268 5.96 -5.67 -13.54
N SER A 269 4.72 -5.21 -13.59
CA SER A 269 3.54 -6.08 -13.55
C SER A 269 2.37 -5.48 -14.32
N GLU A 270 1.41 -6.35 -14.70
CA GLU A 270 0.27 -5.97 -15.53
C GLU A 270 -0.59 -4.88 -14.86
N GLU A 271 -0.84 -5.00 -13.57
CA GLU A 271 -1.64 -4.03 -12.82
C GLU A 271 -1.00 -2.63 -12.76
N LYS A 272 0.33 -2.54 -12.96
CA LYS A 272 1.06 -1.28 -13.08
C LYS A 272 1.05 -0.71 -14.50
N GLY A 273 0.49 -1.44 -15.46
CA GLY A 273 0.30 -1.01 -16.83
C GLY A 273 1.56 -1.01 -17.70
N ILE A 274 2.58 -1.82 -17.34
CA ILE A 274 3.86 -1.83 -18.07
C ILE A 274 3.71 -2.23 -19.53
N ASP A 275 2.81 -3.16 -19.84
CA ASP A 275 2.45 -3.55 -21.20
C ASP A 275 1.93 -2.37 -22.01
N ARG A 276 1.01 -1.59 -21.45
CA ARG A 276 0.42 -0.40 -22.08
C ARG A 276 1.42 0.74 -22.23
N ILE A 277 2.35 0.88 -21.26
CA ILE A 277 3.45 1.84 -21.35
C ILE A 277 4.35 1.51 -22.54
N LEU A 278 4.75 0.24 -22.70
CA LEU A 278 5.57 -0.18 -23.84
C LEU A 278 4.84 -0.01 -25.19
N GLU A 279 3.55 -0.28 -25.23
CA GLU A 279 2.75 0.03 -26.43
C GLU A 279 2.67 1.54 -26.72
N ALA A 280 2.61 2.39 -25.68
CA ALA A 280 2.69 3.84 -25.88
C ALA A 280 4.07 4.29 -26.36
N CYS A 281 5.16 3.66 -25.88
CA CYS A 281 6.53 3.95 -26.34
C CYS A 281 6.70 3.67 -27.85
N LYS A 282 6.04 2.64 -28.40
CA LYS A 282 6.05 2.37 -29.86
C LYS A 282 5.47 3.53 -30.69
N LEU A 283 4.50 4.26 -30.11
CA LEU A 283 3.85 5.40 -30.76
C LEU A 283 4.68 6.69 -30.66
N LEU A 284 5.80 6.64 -29.93
CA LEU A 284 6.64 7.79 -29.57
C LEU A 284 8.13 7.49 -29.85
N PRO A 285 8.51 7.12 -31.08
CA PRO A 285 9.89 6.67 -31.38
C PRO A 285 10.97 7.75 -31.15
N ASP A 286 10.58 9.01 -31.10
CA ASP A 286 11.39 10.19 -30.92
C ASP A 286 11.57 10.60 -29.45
N ILE A 287 10.90 9.94 -28.52
CA ILE A 287 10.99 10.24 -27.07
C ILE A 287 11.77 9.12 -26.37
N PRO A 288 12.86 9.44 -25.65
CA PRO A 288 13.64 8.47 -24.88
C PRO A 288 12.89 8.04 -23.60
N PHE A 289 12.85 6.74 -23.33
CA PHE A 289 12.28 6.15 -22.14
C PHE A 289 13.33 5.34 -21.36
N VAL A 290 13.30 5.46 -20.05
CA VAL A 290 14.04 4.58 -19.14
C VAL A 290 13.03 3.80 -18.30
N ILE A 291 13.25 2.48 -18.17
CA ILE A 291 12.43 1.59 -17.35
C ILE A 291 13.32 0.96 -16.28
N ALA A 292 12.98 1.19 -15.02
CA ALA A 292 13.68 0.64 -13.86
C ALA A 292 12.73 -0.19 -12.99
N GLY A 293 13.16 -1.39 -12.60
CA GLY A 293 12.39 -2.25 -11.72
C GLY A 293 12.56 -3.73 -11.99
N SER A 294 11.80 -4.53 -11.25
CA SER A 294 11.69 -5.99 -11.42
C SER A 294 10.26 -6.45 -11.21
N GLY A 295 9.93 -7.65 -11.64
CA GLY A 295 8.60 -8.20 -11.44
C GLY A 295 8.19 -9.25 -12.48
N PRO A 296 6.94 -9.73 -12.44
CA PRO A 296 6.47 -10.79 -13.33
C PRO A 296 6.56 -10.47 -14.83
N MET A 297 6.63 -9.19 -15.20
CA MET A 297 6.76 -8.75 -16.59
C MET A 297 8.18 -8.24 -16.94
N GLU A 298 9.17 -8.61 -16.15
CA GLU A 298 10.56 -8.19 -16.35
C GLU A 298 11.10 -8.63 -17.73
N ASP A 299 10.78 -9.85 -18.14
CA ASP A 299 11.22 -10.38 -19.43
C ASP A 299 10.66 -9.57 -20.63
N LEU A 300 9.47 -8.99 -20.48
CA LEU A 300 8.91 -8.09 -21.51
C LEU A 300 9.78 -6.83 -21.68
N CYS A 301 10.34 -6.30 -20.58
CA CYS A 301 11.21 -5.14 -20.62
C CYS A 301 12.63 -5.50 -21.10
N LYS A 302 13.18 -6.64 -20.64
CA LYS A 302 14.50 -7.14 -21.05
C LYS A 302 14.57 -7.43 -22.57
N ASN A 303 13.50 -8.00 -23.12
CA ASN A 303 13.43 -8.36 -24.53
C ASN A 303 12.83 -7.26 -25.39
N CYS A 304 12.66 -6.05 -24.85
CA CYS A 304 12.15 -4.91 -25.61
C CYS A 304 13.17 -4.47 -26.66
N THR A 305 12.75 -4.46 -27.93
CA THR A 305 13.61 -4.10 -29.08
C THR A 305 13.39 -2.65 -29.56
N LEU A 306 12.59 -1.88 -28.85
CA LEU A 306 12.33 -0.47 -29.18
C LEU A 306 13.59 0.36 -28.95
N PRO A 307 14.12 1.07 -29.95
CA PRO A 307 15.38 1.82 -29.84
C PRO A 307 15.32 3.00 -28.86
N ASN A 308 14.11 3.49 -28.60
CA ASN A 308 13.86 4.58 -27.67
C ASN A 308 13.57 4.12 -26.21
N VAL A 309 13.64 2.82 -25.92
CA VAL A 309 13.40 2.26 -24.59
C VAL A 309 14.67 1.62 -24.03
N LYS A 310 15.13 2.11 -22.88
CA LYS A 310 16.27 1.55 -22.14
C LYS A 310 15.80 0.92 -20.84
N TYR A 311 15.91 -0.41 -20.74
CA TYR A 311 15.70 -1.12 -19.46
C TYR A 311 17.01 -1.14 -18.66
N VAL A 312 16.96 -0.72 -17.38
CA VAL A 312 18.15 -0.59 -16.51
C VAL A 312 18.13 -1.54 -15.30
N GLY A 313 17.16 -2.46 -15.25
CA GLY A 313 17.03 -3.40 -14.14
C GLY A 313 16.46 -2.77 -12.86
N PHE A 314 16.52 -3.54 -11.77
CA PHE A 314 16.12 -3.06 -10.45
C PHE A 314 17.15 -2.10 -9.87
N GLN A 315 16.71 -0.91 -9.48
CA GLN A 315 17.57 0.15 -8.92
C GLN A 315 17.13 0.51 -7.50
N THR A 316 18.06 0.88 -6.64
CA THR A 316 17.82 1.31 -5.26
C THR A 316 18.79 2.41 -4.83
N GLY A 317 18.51 3.06 -3.71
CA GLY A 317 19.38 4.05 -3.09
C GLY A 317 19.72 5.19 -4.05
N LYS A 318 20.97 5.64 -4.01
CA LYS A 318 21.44 6.79 -4.79
C LYS A 318 21.25 6.62 -6.30
N ALA A 319 21.44 5.41 -6.84
CA ALA A 319 21.25 5.14 -8.27
C ALA A 319 19.79 5.36 -8.71
N LEU A 320 18.81 4.95 -7.90
CA LEU A 320 17.41 5.23 -8.15
C LEU A 320 17.09 6.72 -7.99
N GLU A 321 17.61 7.35 -6.93
CA GLU A 321 17.42 8.79 -6.70
C GLU A 321 17.93 9.62 -7.90
N ASP A 322 19.10 9.31 -8.42
CA ASP A 322 19.68 10.00 -9.58
C ASP A 322 18.86 9.80 -10.86
N LEU A 323 18.39 8.57 -11.09
CA LEU A 323 17.48 8.29 -12.22
C LEU A 323 16.16 9.07 -12.11
N VAL A 324 15.58 9.13 -10.93
CA VAL A 324 14.31 9.85 -10.73
C VAL A 324 14.53 11.36 -10.82
N ALA A 325 15.55 11.89 -10.14
CA ALA A 325 15.87 13.33 -10.15
C ALA A 325 16.24 13.83 -11.56
N GLY A 326 16.94 13.01 -12.36
CA GLY A 326 17.33 13.32 -13.72
C GLY A 326 16.21 13.18 -14.76
N ALA A 327 15.09 12.52 -14.46
CA ALA A 327 14.01 12.37 -15.41
C ALA A 327 13.24 13.69 -15.63
N LEU A 328 12.70 13.90 -16.84
CA LEU A 328 11.79 15.01 -17.12
C LEU A 328 10.49 14.87 -16.31
N PHE A 329 9.92 13.69 -16.32
CA PHE A 329 8.78 13.28 -15.51
C PHE A 329 8.73 11.76 -15.40
N THR A 330 7.94 11.25 -14.44
CA THR A 330 7.76 9.82 -14.24
C THR A 330 6.35 9.35 -14.57
N LEU A 331 6.23 8.06 -14.93
CA LEU A 331 4.97 7.43 -15.31
C LEU A 331 4.43 6.55 -14.17
N HIS A 332 3.18 6.80 -13.75
CA HIS A 332 2.44 5.98 -12.79
C HIS A 332 1.06 5.62 -13.35
N LEU A 333 1.05 4.78 -14.40
CA LEU A 333 -0.11 4.48 -15.23
C LEU A 333 -0.81 3.17 -14.81
N SER A 334 -0.89 2.93 -13.50
CA SER A 334 -1.59 1.76 -12.93
C SER A 334 -3.03 1.69 -13.39
N ILE A 335 -3.49 0.46 -13.68
CA ILE A 335 -4.85 0.19 -14.18
C ILE A 335 -5.79 -0.36 -13.09
N TRP A 336 -5.29 -0.52 -11.89
CA TRP A 336 -6.03 -0.94 -10.71
C TRP A 336 -6.07 0.16 -9.64
N TYR A 337 -6.89 -0.03 -8.59
CA TYR A 337 -6.94 0.92 -7.49
C TYR A 337 -5.62 0.95 -6.71
N GLU A 338 -4.90 2.04 -6.83
CA GLU A 338 -3.76 2.36 -5.96
C GLU A 338 -4.24 2.99 -4.66
N ASN A 339 -3.51 2.75 -3.59
CA ASN A 339 -3.76 3.36 -2.31
C ASN A 339 -2.99 4.67 -2.17
N CYS A 340 -1.74 4.56 -1.78
CA CYS A 340 -0.80 5.66 -1.63
C CYS A 340 0.56 5.20 -2.18
N PRO A 341 0.79 5.24 -3.51
CA PRO A 341 1.99 4.70 -4.13
C PRO A 341 3.23 5.51 -3.74
N LEU A 342 4.18 4.85 -3.06
CA LEU A 342 5.42 5.48 -2.60
C LEU A 342 6.25 6.03 -3.75
N ALA A 343 6.33 5.33 -4.89
CA ALA A 343 7.08 5.77 -6.06
C ALA A 343 6.61 7.15 -6.57
N LEU A 344 5.32 7.45 -6.49
CA LEU A 344 4.79 8.76 -6.85
C LEU A 344 5.29 9.85 -5.87
N LEU A 345 5.25 9.57 -4.56
CA LEU A 345 5.76 10.49 -3.54
C LEU A 345 7.26 10.68 -3.67
N GLU A 346 8.02 9.61 -3.92
CA GLU A 346 9.47 9.65 -4.17
C GLU A 346 9.80 10.52 -5.38
N SER A 347 9.06 10.38 -6.49
CA SER A 347 9.24 11.21 -7.68
C SER A 347 9.08 12.70 -7.35
N GLN A 348 7.96 13.07 -6.76
CA GLN A 348 7.69 14.47 -6.39
C GLN A 348 8.71 15.01 -5.39
N SER A 349 9.17 14.20 -4.41
CA SER A 349 10.15 14.63 -3.40
C SER A 349 11.52 14.95 -3.99
N LEU A 350 11.83 14.36 -5.15
CA LEU A 350 13.06 14.60 -5.93
C LEU A 350 12.89 15.72 -6.98
N GLY A 351 11.78 16.45 -6.94
CA GLY A 351 11.50 17.54 -7.88
C GLY A 351 11.13 17.03 -9.29
N THR A 352 10.60 15.80 -9.41
CA THR A 352 10.22 15.23 -10.69
C THR A 352 8.71 15.08 -10.76
N PRO A 353 8.04 15.82 -11.66
CA PRO A 353 6.59 15.74 -11.84
C PRO A 353 6.16 14.36 -12.36
N VAL A 354 4.87 14.07 -12.23
CA VAL A 354 4.32 12.75 -12.51
C VAL A 354 3.22 12.81 -13.56
N LEU A 355 3.16 11.80 -14.45
CA LEU A 355 2.00 11.51 -15.28
C LEU A 355 1.33 10.24 -14.73
N CYS A 356 0.10 10.38 -14.26
CA CYS A 356 -0.59 9.31 -13.53
C CYS A 356 -1.97 9.05 -14.12
N ASN A 357 -2.47 7.82 -13.97
CA ASN A 357 -3.89 7.55 -14.15
C ASN A 357 -4.69 8.08 -12.95
N ARG A 358 -5.86 8.70 -13.20
CA ARG A 358 -6.81 9.17 -12.17
C ARG A 358 -7.55 7.95 -11.59
N ILE A 359 -6.89 7.25 -10.66
CA ILE A 359 -7.41 5.99 -10.10
C ILE A 359 -7.03 5.84 -8.63
N GLY A 360 -7.97 5.31 -7.82
CA GLY A 360 -7.72 5.06 -6.39
C GLY A 360 -7.39 6.34 -5.62
N GLY A 361 -6.37 6.28 -4.77
CA GLY A 361 -5.85 7.39 -3.98
C GLY A 361 -4.84 8.28 -4.73
N ILE A 362 -4.48 7.98 -5.98
CA ILE A 362 -3.53 8.81 -6.74
C ILE A 362 -3.96 10.29 -6.83
N PRO A 363 -5.24 10.63 -7.10
CA PRO A 363 -5.67 12.03 -7.18
C PRO A 363 -5.46 12.84 -5.90
N GLU A 364 -5.32 12.20 -4.75
CA GLU A 364 -5.06 12.86 -3.47
C GLU A 364 -3.60 13.33 -3.33
N LEU A 365 -2.70 12.74 -4.12
CA LEU A 365 -1.27 12.96 -4.04
C LEU A 365 -0.76 13.93 -5.12
N VAL A 366 -1.57 14.23 -6.14
CA VAL A 366 -1.18 15.03 -7.30
C VAL A 366 -1.97 16.35 -7.33
N GLU A 367 -1.26 17.46 -7.30
CA GLU A 367 -1.83 18.77 -7.60
C GLU A 367 -1.81 18.93 -9.13
N GLU A 368 -3.01 18.74 -9.76
CA GLU A 368 -3.19 18.76 -11.21
C GLU A 368 -2.61 20.04 -11.83
N GLY A 369 -1.78 19.91 -12.85
CA GLY A 369 -1.10 21.02 -13.52
C GLY A 369 0.06 21.65 -12.72
N ARG A 370 0.29 21.23 -11.46
CA ARG A 370 1.35 21.78 -10.60
C ARG A 370 2.42 20.75 -10.22
N THR A 371 2.03 19.57 -9.78
CA THR A 371 3.00 18.51 -9.44
C THR A 371 2.90 17.29 -10.36
N GLY A 372 1.95 17.31 -11.28
CA GLY A 372 1.76 16.26 -12.26
C GLY A 372 0.49 16.46 -13.08
N ILE A 373 0.27 15.52 -14.01
CA ILE A 373 -0.91 15.45 -14.87
C ILE A 373 -1.64 14.15 -14.58
N LEU A 374 -2.97 14.23 -14.45
CA LEU A 374 -3.85 13.08 -14.30
C LEU A 374 -4.47 12.70 -15.67
N ASN A 375 -4.47 11.43 -15.96
CA ASN A 375 -5.02 10.87 -17.18
C ASN A 375 -6.27 10.03 -16.88
N ASP A 376 -7.35 10.26 -17.63
CA ASP A 376 -8.65 9.61 -17.41
C ASP A 376 -8.90 8.44 -18.37
N THR A 377 -8.08 8.28 -19.42
CA THR A 377 -8.25 7.26 -20.47
C THR A 377 -7.07 6.29 -20.48
N PHE A 378 -7.28 5.06 -20.05
CA PHE A 378 -6.24 4.07 -19.78
C PHE A 378 -5.88 3.24 -21.02
N THR A 379 -5.60 3.91 -22.13
CA THR A 379 -5.19 3.27 -23.40
C THR A 379 -3.80 3.74 -23.84
N PRO A 380 -3.05 2.90 -24.56
CA PRO A 380 -1.73 3.28 -25.08
C PRO A 380 -1.73 4.57 -25.91
N ALA A 381 -2.78 4.79 -26.72
CA ALA A 381 -2.91 5.99 -27.55
C ALA A 381 -3.09 7.26 -26.69
N ALA A 382 -3.94 7.21 -25.66
CA ALA A 382 -4.12 8.33 -24.73
C ALA A 382 -2.86 8.60 -23.92
N TYR A 383 -2.13 7.55 -23.54
CA TYR A 383 -0.83 7.71 -22.88
C TYR A 383 0.17 8.41 -23.79
N ALA A 384 0.27 7.96 -25.05
CA ALA A 384 1.16 8.57 -26.02
C ALA A 384 0.85 10.06 -26.26
N GLU A 385 -0.45 10.42 -26.38
CA GLU A 385 -0.88 11.81 -26.52
C GLU A 385 -0.44 12.66 -25.34
N LYS A 386 -0.73 12.22 -24.11
CA LYS A 386 -0.36 12.94 -22.88
C LYS A 386 1.15 13.04 -22.68
N ILE A 387 1.87 11.94 -22.95
CA ILE A 387 3.35 11.92 -22.88
C ILE A 387 3.95 12.92 -23.86
N ARG A 388 3.49 12.92 -25.13
CA ARG A 388 3.98 13.83 -26.16
C ARG A 388 3.73 15.30 -25.80
N ALA A 389 2.51 15.61 -25.35
CA ALA A 389 2.15 16.97 -24.95
C ALA A 389 3.04 17.46 -23.80
N LEU A 390 3.21 16.64 -22.76
CA LEU A 390 4.01 16.99 -21.60
C LEU A 390 5.51 17.06 -21.94
N TYR A 391 6.03 16.13 -22.76
CA TYR A 391 7.42 16.12 -23.19
C TYR A 391 7.80 17.36 -24.02
N ALA A 392 6.89 17.87 -24.84
CA ALA A 392 7.09 19.04 -25.65
C ALA A 392 7.09 20.36 -24.85
N ASP A 393 6.42 20.39 -23.70
CA ASP A 393 6.25 21.59 -22.87
C ASP A 393 7.32 21.66 -21.76
N LYS A 394 8.56 21.94 -22.14
CA LYS A 394 9.68 22.06 -21.19
C LYS A 394 9.48 23.19 -20.15
N PRO A 395 8.92 24.36 -20.50
CA PRO A 395 8.57 25.39 -19.51
C PRO A 395 7.60 24.89 -18.43
N LEU A 396 6.53 24.21 -18.81
CA LEU A 396 5.58 23.63 -17.85
C LEU A 396 6.22 22.59 -16.95
N LEU A 397 7.09 21.74 -17.50
CA LEU A 397 7.85 20.75 -16.73
C LEU A 397 8.79 21.42 -15.70
N ALA A 398 9.43 22.53 -16.04
CA ALA A 398 10.28 23.28 -15.12
C ALA A 398 9.45 23.91 -13.97
N GLU A 399 8.28 24.46 -14.30
CA GLU A 399 7.35 25.00 -13.30
C GLU A 399 6.84 23.90 -12.37
N MET A 400 6.40 22.76 -12.92
CA MET A 400 5.97 21.61 -12.14
C MET A 400 7.08 21.08 -11.22
N SER A 401 8.32 21.02 -11.71
CA SER A 401 9.49 20.62 -10.92
C SER A 401 9.68 21.54 -9.71
N ALA A 402 9.59 22.85 -9.91
CA ALA A 402 9.66 23.84 -8.83
C ALA A 402 8.55 23.65 -7.79
N HIS A 403 7.31 23.38 -8.24
CA HIS A 403 6.20 23.08 -7.34
C HIS A 403 6.38 21.77 -6.56
N CYS A 404 6.94 20.75 -7.18
CA CYS A 404 7.30 19.50 -6.48
C CYS A 404 8.31 19.75 -5.35
N ILE A 405 9.33 20.57 -5.61
CA ILE A 405 10.33 20.98 -4.60
C ILE A 405 9.67 21.75 -3.46
N GLN A 406 8.78 22.70 -3.75
CA GLN A 406 8.06 23.47 -2.73
C GLN A 406 7.12 22.58 -1.88
N LYS A 407 6.49 21.58 -2.50
CA LYS A 407 5.62 20.63 -1.81
C LYS A 407 6.38 19.71 -0.84
N LYS A 408 7.66 19.47 -1.08
CA LYS A 408 8.51 18.55 -0.32
C LYS A 408 8.43 18.77 1.20
N ASP A 409 8.47 20.02 1.64
CA ASP A 409 8.43 20.36 3.07
C ASP A 409 7.09 20.03 3.77
N ARG A 410 6.04 19.85 2.97
CA ARG A 410 4.68 19.47 3.44
C ARG A 410 4.43 17.97 3.35
N MET A 411 5.31 17.20 2.71
CA MET A 411 5.15 15.76 2.60
C MET A 411 5.27 15.09 3.97
N MET A 412 4.55 13.98 4.13
CA MET A 412 4.62 13.17 5.34
C MET A 412 6.00 12.52 5.43
N THR A 413 6.76 12.85 6.49
CA THR A 413 8.02 12.18 6.82
C THR A 413 7.76 11.03 7.79
N LEU A 414 8.72 10.12 7.93
CA LEU A 414 8.64 9.01 8.90
C LEU A 414 8.46 9.53 10.33
N GLU A 415 9.16 10.59 10.70
CA GLU A 415 9.08 11.19 12.04
C GLU A 415 7.67 11.73 12.32
N ARG A 416 7.12 12.56 11.42
CA ARG A 416 5.76 13.11 11.53
C ARG A 416 4.70 12.00 11.54
N TYR A 417 4.91 10.96 10.71
CA TYR A 417 4.03 9.81 10.67
C TYR A 417 4.01 9.09 12.03
N CYS A 418 5.18 8.81 12.61
CA CYS A 418 5.29 8.17 13.92
C CYS A 418 4.72 9.03 15.05
N ASP A 419 4.80 10.37 14.96
CA ASP A 419 4.13 11.26 15.94
C ASP A 419 2.61 11.07 15.91
N GLN A 420 2.00 11.07 14.71
CA GLN A 420 0.56 10.85 14.57
C GLN A 420 0.15 9.42 14.94
N LEU A 421 0.98 8.45 14.61
CA LEU A 421 0.75 7.04 14.96
C LEU A 421 0.78 6.81 16.46
N LEU A 422 1.74 7.41 17.17
CA LEU A 422 1.84 7.32 18.64
C LEU A 422 0.66 8.00 19.33
N ALA A 423 0.19 9.14 18.80
CA ALA A 423 -1.02 9.79 19.30
C ALA A 423 -2.25 8.86 19.15
N LEU A 424 -2.40 8.21 17.97
CA LEU A 424 -3.45 7.23 17.74
C LEU A 424 -3.35 6.03 18.68
N TYR A 425 -2.15 5.49 18.91
CA TYR A 425 -1.93 4.39 19.84
C TYR A 425 -2.34 4.78 21.27
N GLY A 426 -1.94 5.99 21.71
CA GLY A 426 -2.32 6.50 23.01
C GLY A 426 -3.84 6.61 23.21
N ASP A 427 -4.55 7.04 22.18
CA ASP A 427 -6.01 7.10 22.21
C ASP A 427 -6.65 5.71 22.26
N VAL A 428 -6.10 4.75 21.50
CA VAL A 428 -6.61 3.35 21.49
C VAL A 428 -6.39 2.69 22.84
N VAL A 429 -5.17 2.79 23.41
CA VAL A 429 -4.84 2.16 24.69
C VAL A 429 -5.64 2.78 25.86
N LYS A 430 -5.91 4.10 25.85
CA LYS A 430 -6.71 4.75 26.90
C LYS A 430 -8.19 4.36 26.88
N ASN A 431 -8.72 3.97 25.71
CA ASN A 431 -10.14 3.67 25.53
C ASN A 431 -10.44 2.14 25.53
N ALA A 432 -9.43 1.28 25.70
CA ALA A 432 -9.52 -0.16 25.83
C ALA A 432 -9.65 -0.55 27.30
#